data_ca4d367c2185e854fffb0f3229ec3eee
#
_entry.id   ca4d367c2185e854fffb0f3229ec3eee
#
_cell.length_a   1.000
_cell.length_b   1.000
_cell.length_c   1.000
_cell.angle_alpha   90.00
_cell.angle_beta   90.00
_cell.angle_gamma   90.00
#
_symmetry.space_group_name_H-M   'P 1'
#
loop_
_entity.id
_entity.type
_entity.pdbx_description
1 polymer ?
#
loop_
_entity_poly.entity_id
_entity_poly.type
_entity_poly.pdbx_seq_one_letter_code
_entity_poly.pdbx_strand_id
1 'polypeptide(L)'
;PFTGEENVLEIGAGCGAVTGALCKKAKQVTCIELSKKRSHINAWRHRNCDNLKILMGNFQDVEKTLTEKYDYITLIGVFEYGEAYIQSDTPYVDFLKIISKHLKPDGKIVLAIENRLGLKYWAGCTEDHFGTLFEGLEGYPTTKGVKTFSRKEFMQILSDAGDLQAEWYYPFPDYKLPMT
;
A
#
# COMPACT_ATOMS: atom_id res chain seq x y z
N PRO A 1 17.70 -5.21 1.94
CA PRO A 1 17.82 -5.63 3.33
C PRO A 1 17.90 -4.41 4.24
N PHE A 2 17.19 -4.46 5.38
CA PHE A 2 17.26 -3.41 6.39
C PHE A 2 18.62 -3.46 7.10
N THR A 3 19.21 -2.30 7.35
CA THR A 3 20.45 -2.12 8.12
C THR A 3 20.20 -1.63 9.54
N GLY A 4 18.98 -1.17 9.82
CA GLY A 4 18.58 -0.56 11.09
C GLY A 4 18.67 0.97 11.12
N GLU A 5 19.07 1.59 10.01
CA GLU A 5 19.22 3.05 9.89
C GLU A 5 18.11 3.70 9.03
N GLU A 6 17.18 2.90 8.52
CA GLU A 6 16.16 3.37 7.59
C GLU A 6 15.01 4.08 8.29
N ASN A 7 14.52 5.13 7.67
CA ASN A 7 13.23 5.75 7.95
C ASN A 7 12.17 5.14 7.03
N VAL A 8 11.10 4.64 7.61
CA VAL A 8 10.01 3.96 6.89
C VAL A 8 8.70 4.72 7.04
N LEU A 9 7.98 4.90 5.94
CA LEU A 9 6.59 5.37 5.95
C LEU A 9 5.68 4.18 5.62
N GLU A 10 4.78 3.82 6.52
CA GLU A 10 3.75 2.81 6.32
C GLU A 10 2.41 3.50 6.05
N ILE A 11 1.90 3.42 4.82
CA ILE A 11 0.61 3.99 4.43
C ILE A 11 -0.45 2.90 4.57
N GLY A 12 -1.54 3.21 5.32
CA GLY A 12 -2.60 2.26 5.59
C GLY A 12 -2.21 1.18 6.59
N ALA A 13 -1.55 1.57 7.69
CA ALA A 13 -1.02 0.64 8.70
C ALA A 13 -2.07 -0.28 9.35
N GLY A 14 -3.36 0.03 9.21
CA GLY A 14 -4.44 -0.76 9.79
C GLY A 14 -4.29 -0.94 11.30
N CYS A 15 -4.48 -2.17 11.76
CA CYS A 15 -4.26 -2.55 13.16
C CYS A 15 -2.78 -2.88 13.50
N GLY A 16 -1.85 -2.52 12.64
CA GLY A 16 -0.41 -2.69 12.86
C GLY A 16 0.12 -4.09 12.61
N ALA A 17 -0.42 -4.80 11.63
CA ALA A 17 0.06 -6.16 11.32
C ALA A 17 1.52 -6.17 10.83
N VAL A 18 1.89 -5.21 9.99
CA VAL A 18 3.25 -5.06 9.45
C VAL A 18 4.10 -4.13 10.32
N THR A 19 3.50 -3.11 10.94
CA THR A 19 4.15 -2.10 11.80
C THR A 19 5.16 -2.71 12.78
N GLY A 20 4.78 -3.78 13.49
CA GLY A 20 5.66 -4.39 14.48
C GLY A 20 6.92 -5.03 13.89
N ALA A 21 6.85 -5.53 12.67
CA ALA A 21 8.02 -6.05 11.96
C ALA A 21 8.94 -4.91 11.48
N LEU A 22 8.33 -3.81 11.03
CA LEU A 22 9.07 -2.61 10.62
C LEU A 22 9.79 -1.98 11.82
N CYS A 23 9.11 -1.81 12.96
CA CYS A 23 9.71 -1.23 14.19
C CYS A 23 10.94 -2.00 14.68
N LYS A 24 10.98 -3.33 14.45
CA LYS A 24 12.14 -4.17 14.84
C LYS A 24 13.35 -4.00 13.93
N LYS A 25 13.17 -3.46 12.73
CA LYS A 25 14.18 -3.46 11.66
C LYS A 25 14.60 -2.07 11.20
N ALA A 26 13.76 -1.07 11.38
CA ALA A 26 13.98 0.30 10.95
C ALA A 26 14.42 1.19 12.12
N LYS A 27 15.09 2.28 11.81
CA LYS A 27 15.43 3.34 12.76
C LYS A 27 14.18 4.07 13.24
N GLN A 28 13.31 4.45 12.31
CA GLN A 28 12.08 5.18 12.57
C GLN A 28 10.96 4.66 11.67
N VAL A 29 9.77 4.48 12.23
CA VAL A 29 8.56 4.12 11.49
C VAL A 29 7.51 5.20 11.67
N THR A 30 7.03 5.78 10.57
CA THR A 30 5.88 6.68 10.55
C THR A 30 4.72 5.95 9.90
N CYS A 31 3.60 5.81 10.59
CA CYS A 31 2.38 5.20 10.06
C CYS A 31 1.34 6.28 9.73
N ILE A 32 0.63 6.11 8.63
CA ILE A 32 -0.59 6.87 8.31
C ILE A 32 -1.76 5.89 8.27
N GLU A 33 -2.82 6.17 9.02
CA GLU A 33 -4.03 5.36 9.06
C GLU A 33 -5.28 6.25 9.16
N LEU A 34 -6.25 6.01 8.27
CA LEU A 34 -7.48 6.78 8.19
C LEU A 34 -8.40 6.55 9.41
N SER A 35 -8.50 5.30 9.87
CA SER A 35 -9.41 4.90 10.93
C SER A 35 -8.85 5.18 12.32
N LYS A 36 -9.53 6.05 13.08
CA LYS A 36 -9.20 6.29 14.50
C LYS A 36 -9.13 5.01 15.33
N LYS A 37 -10.10 4.11 15.14
CA LYS A 37 -10.14 2.83 15.86
C LYS A 37 -8.93 1.96 15.56
N ARG A 38 -8.57 1.82 14.29
CA ARG A 38 -7.39 1.02 13.87
C ARG A 38 -6.10 1.66 14.35
N SER A 39 -5.98 2.99 14.27
CA SER A 39 -4.81 3.71 14.82
C SER A 39 -4.61 3.46 16.30
N HIS A 40 -5.68 3.49 17.11
CA HIS A 40 -5.60 3.18 18.55
C HIS A 40 -5.20 1.72 18.81
N ILE A 41 -5.71 0.77 18.03
CA ILE A 41 -5.30 -0.65 18.15
C ILE A 41 -3.81 -0.80 17.81
N ASN A 42 -3.34 -0.16 16.74
CA ASN A 42 -1.94 -0.17 16.35
C ASN A 42 -1.05 0.42 17.47
N ALA A 43 -1.41 1.60 18.00
CA ALA A 43 -0.70 2.25 19.09
C ALA A 43 -0.64 1.36 20.35
N TRP A 44 -1.74 0.71 20.70
CA TRP A 44 -1.78 -0.19 21.86
C TRP A 44 -0.92 -1.45 21.64
N ARG A 45 -0.99 -2.07 20.46
CA ARG A 45 -0.16 -3.24 20.12
C ARG A 45 1.33 -2.95 20.21
N HIS A 46 1.74 -1.77 19.80
CA HIS A 46 3.14 -1.38 19.68
C HIS A 46 3.55 -0.29 20.69
N ARG A 47 2.85 -0.21 21.85
CA ARG A 47 3.10 0.77 22.91
C ARG A 47 4.52 0.76 23.50
N ASN A 48 5.28 -0.32 23.26
CA ASN A 48 6.66 -0.46 23.69
C ASN A 48 7.68 -0.18 22.55
N CYS A 49 7.23 0.33 21.41
CA CYS A 49 8.09 0.70 20.29
C CYS A 49 8.39 2.20 20.38
N ASP A 50 9.60 2.57 20.77
CA ASP A 50 10.01 3.97 20.96
C ASP A 50 10.25 4.70 19.64
N ASN A 51 10.35 3.94 18.53
CA ASN A 51 10.63 4.44 17.18
C ASN A 51 9.39 4.50 16.28
N LEU A 52 8.17 4.48 16.87
CA LEU A 52 6.89 4.50 16.13
C LEU A 52 6.19 5.85 16.28
N LYS A 53 5.80 6.44 15.14
CA LYS A 53 4.92 7.60 15.06
C LYS A 53 3.67 7.22 14.26
N ILE A 54 2.48 7.50 14.78
CA ILE A 54 1.21 7.23 14.10
C ILE A 54 0.50 8.55 13.81
N LEU A 55 0.22 8.81 12.55
CA LEU A 55 -0.55 9.95 12.06
C LEU A 55 -1.92 9.45 11.60
N MET A 56 -2.97 10.05 12.15
CA MET A 56 -4.35 9.67 11.84
C MET A 56 -4.95 10.67 10.85
N GLY A 57 -5.46 10.17 9.75
CA GLY A 57 -6.15 10.98 8.73
C GLY A 57 -6.08 10.39 7.33
N ASN A 58 -6.74 11.05 6.38
CA ASN A 58 -6.60 10.70 4.98
C ASN A 58 -5.16 11.00 4.52
N PHE A 59 -4.58 10.07 3.75
CA PHE A 59 -3.21 10.21 3.25
C PHE A 59 -3.00 11.55 2.50
N GLN A 60 -3.92 11.94 1.61
CA GLN A 60 -3.83 13.17 0.81
C GLN A 60 -3.75 14.45 1.66
N ASP A 61 -4.28 14.43 2.88
CA ASP A 61 -4.23 15.56 3.80
C ASP A 61 -2.98 15.49 4.69
N VAL A 62 -2.71 14.30 5.24
CA VAL A 62 -1.60 14.07 6.16
C VAL A 62 -0.24 14.22 5.49
N GLU A 63 -0.11 13.77 4.23
CA GLU A 63 1.17 13.82 3.47
C GLU A 63 1.75 15.24 3.39
N LYS A 64 0.88 16.27 3.35
CA LYS A 64 1.27 17.69 3.31
C LYS A 64 1.99 18.15 4.59
N THR A 65 1.82 17.40 5.67
CA THR A 65 2.48 17.67 6.96
C THR A 65 3.81 16.94 7.12
N LEU A 66 4.13 16.04 6.19
CA LEU A 66 5.39 15.29 6.22
C LEU A 66 6.53 16.17 5.73
N THR A 67 7.51 16.35 6.57
CA THR A 67 8.74 17.11 6.25
C THR A 67 9.94 16.20 5.98
N GLU A 68 9.82 14.93 6.36
CA GLU A 68 10.87 13.93 6.25
C GLU A 68 10.83 13.20 4.92
N LYS A 69 11.98 12.64 4.52
CA LYS A 69 12.13 11.72 3.41
C LYS A 69 12.42 10.33 3.93
N TYR A 70 11.91 9.32 3.22
CA TYR A 70 11.93 7.93 3.63
C TYR A 70 12.79 7.07 2.73
N ASP A 71 13.45 6.09 3.33
CA ASP A 71 14.21 5.06 2.60
C ASP A 71 13.26 4.02 2.01
N TYR A 72 12.17 3.72 2.73
CA TYR A 72 11.11 2.85 2.26
C TYR A 72 9.73 3.46 2.52
N ILE A 73 8.84 3.29 1.54
CA ILE A 73 7.40 3.57 1.71
C ILE A 73 6.65 2.28 1.41
N THR A 74 5.81 1.83 2.35
CA THR A 74 5.06 0.58 2.21
C THR A 74 3.58 0.83 2.01
N LEU A 75 2.98 0.11 1.04
CA LEU A 75 1.54 0.07 0.76
C LEU A 75 1.10 -1.39 0.63
N ILE A 76 0.67 -1.98 1.71
CA ILE A 76 0.31 -3.40 1.76
C ILE A 76 -1.21 -3.53 1.87
N GLY A 77 -1.88 -3.88 0.75
CA GLY A 77 -3.35 -3.93 0.67
C GLY A 77 -3.98 -2.55 0.84
N VAL A 78 -3.49 -1.56 0.11
CA VAL A 78 -3.90 -0.15 0.23
C VAL A 78 -4.06 0.52 -1.13
N PHE A 79 -3.20 0.20 -2.08
CA PHE A 79 -3.16 0.89 -3.37
C PHE A 79 -4.45 0.70 -4.17
N GLU A 80 -5.13 -0.41 -4.01
CA GLU A 80 -6.44 -0.71 -4.61
C GLU A 80 -7.52 0.31 -4.25
N TYR A 81 -7.38 1.00 -3.11
CA TYR A 81 -8.30 2.06 -2.65
C TYR A 81 -7.93 3.45 -3.15
N GLY A 82 -7.05 3.57 -4.15
CA GLY A 82 -6.52 4.84 -4.65
C GLY A 82 -7.61 5.88 -4.98
N GLU A 83 -8.73 5.44 -5.58
CA GLU A 83 -9.87 6.33 -5.87
C GLU A 83 -10.52 6.95 -4.61
N ALA A 84 -10.45 6.26 -3.47
CA ALA A 84 -10.97 6.77 -2.20
C ALA A 84 -9.99 7.71 -1.49
N TYR A 85 -8.68 7.55 -1.74
CA TYR A 85 -7.64 8.35 -1.09
C TYR A 85 -7.25 9.59 -1.87
N ILE A 86 -7.31 9.54 -3.21
CA ILE A 86 -6.84 10.60 -4.11
C ILE A 86 -7.99 11.09 -4.97
N GLN A 87 -8.35 12.34 -4.79
CA GLN A 87 -9.41 13.00 -5.57
C GLN A 87 -8.79 13.61 -6.84
N SER A 88 -8.72 12.83 -7.92
CA SER A 88 -8.24 13.28 -9.22
C SER A 88 -8.80 12.39 -10.33
N ASP A 89 -8.59 12.79 -11.59
CA ASP A 89 -8.96 12.00 -12.78
C ASP A 89 -8.04 10.80 -13.00
N THR A 90 -6.83 10.81 -12.42
CA THR A 90 -5.82 9.76 -12.50
C THR A 90 -5.32 9.33 -11.12
N PRO A 91 -6.22 8.84 -10.22
CA PRO A 91 -5.92 8.71 -8.80
C PRO A 91 -4.72 7.79 -8.50
N TYR A 92 -4.56 6.70 -9.21
CA TYR A 92 -3.45 5.76 -9.02
C TYR A 92 -2.10 6.32 -9.46
N VAL A 93 -2.09 7.04 -10.59
CA VAL A 93 -0.89 7.74 -11.08
C VAL A 93 -0.49 8.84 -10.12
N ASP A 94 -1.45 9.65 -9.69
CA ASP A 94 -1.20 10.76 -8.77
C ASP A 94 -0.81 10.26 -7.38
N PHE A 95 -1.36 9.14 -6.92
CA PHE A 95 -0.95 8.50 -5.67
C PHE A 95 0.56 8.16 -5.71
N LEU A 96 1.03 7.50 -6.77
CA LEU A 96 2.46 7.20 -6.92
C LEU A 96 3.31 8.48 -7.03
N LYS A 97 2.87 9.49 -7.78
CA LYS A 97 3.56 10.78 -7.87
C LYS A 97 3.70 11.46 -6.50
N ILE A 98 2.64 11.44 -5.68
CA ILE A 98 2.66 12.02 -4.34
C ILE A 98 3.63 11.24 -3.45
N ILE A 99 3.53 9.92 -3.44
CA ILE A 99 4.41 9.05 -2.63
C ILE A 99 5.87 9.27 -3.00
N SER A 100 6.18 9.33 -4.30
CA SER A 100 7.55 9.49 -4.78
C SER A 100 8.20 10.79 -4.30
N LYS A 101 7.42 11.84 -4.04
CA LYS A 101 7.93 13.09 -3.45
C LYS A 101 8.51 12.90 -2.05
N HIS A 102 8.08 11.86 -1.32
CA HIS A 102 8.52 11.58 0.05
C HIS A 102 9.67 10.58 0.10
N LEU A 103 10.11 10.03 -1.04
CA LEU A 103 11.28 9.15 -1.09
C LEU A 103 12.59 9.95 -1.01
N LYS A 104 13.60 9.34 -0.42
CA LYS A 104 15.00 9.71 -0.62
C LYS A 104 15.44 9.34 -2.05
N PRO A 105 16.59 9.85 -2.55
CA PRO A 105 17.04 9.56 -3.93
C PRO A 105 17.10 8.07 -4.28
N ASP A 106 17.55 7.21 -3.35
CA ASP A 106 17.64 5.76 -3.53
C ASP A 106 16.51 5.01 -2.82
N GLY A 107 15.47 5.73 -2.39
CA GLY A 107 14.34 5.18 -1.67
C GLY A 107 13.48 4.24 -2.53
N LYS A 108 12.79 3.30 -1.89
CA LYS A 108 11.99 2.29 -2.56
C LYS A 108 10.55 2.27 -2.05
N ILE A 109 9.61 2.04 -2.97
CA ILE A 109 8.22 1.73 -2.64
C ILE A 109 8.09 0.20 -2.59
N VAL A 110 7.52 -0.32 -1.51
CA VAL A 110 7.15 -1.73 -1.36
C VAL A 110 5.63 -1.80 -1.40
N LEU A 111 5.09 -2.37 -2.46
CA LEU A 111 3.66 -2.43 -2.71
C LEU A 111 3.19 -3.87 -2.83
N ALA A 112 2.14 -4.23 -2.12
CA ALA A 112 1.46 -5.51 -2.27
C ALA A 112 -0.02 -5.29 -2.55
N ILE A 113 -0.50 -5.91 -3.61
CA ILE A 113 -1.88 -5.80 -4.12
C ILE A 113 -2.25 -7.11 -4.81
N GLU A 114 -3.54 -7.46 -4.81
CA GLU A 114 -4.05 -8.58 -5.58
C GLU A 114 -3.90 -8.35 -7.08
N ASN A 115 -3.54 -9.40 -7.80
CA ASN A 115 -3.60 -9.38 -9.26
C ASN A 115 -5.03 -9.71 -9.70
N ARG A 116 -5.70 -8.81 -10.41
CA ARG A 116 -7.08 -9.06 -10.88
C ARG A 116 -7.20 -10.28 -11.79
N LEU A 117 -6.11 -10.73 -12.40
CA LEU A 117 -6.04 -11.96 -13.20
C LEU A 117 -5.50 -13.16 -12.41
N GLY A 118 -5.55 -13.10 -11.07
CA GLY A 118 -5.09 -14.18 -10.19
C GLY A 118 -5.82 -15.51 -10.45
N LEU A 119 -5.10 -16.63 -10.35
CA LEU A 119 -5.63 -17.97 -10.63
C LEU A 119 -6.88 -18.31 -9.81
N LYS A 120 -6.98 -17.79 -8.58
CA LYS A 120 -8.15 -18.02 -7.71
C LYS A 120 -9.45 -17.52 -8.35
N TYR A 121 -9.43 -16.41 -9.06
CA TYR A 121 -10.62 -15.86 -9.72
C TYR A 121 -11.05 -16.69 -10.94
N TRP A 122 -10.08 -17.22 -11.70
CA TRP A 122 -10.35 -18.17 -12.77
C TRP A 122 -10.88 -19.50 -12.25
N ALA A 123 -10.51 -19.89 -11.03
CA ALA A 123 -11.01 -21.08 -10.35
C ALA A 123 -12.39 -20.88 -9.70
N GLY A 124 -13.03 -19.70 -9.87
CA GLY A 124 -14.37 -19.42 -9.39
C GLY A 124 -14.43 -18.81 -7.98
N CYS A 125 -13.32 -18.27 -7.45
CA CYS A 125 -13.38 -17.44 -6.26
C CYS A 125 -13.98 -16.08 -6.61
N THR A 126 -14.75 -15.52 -5.69
CA THR A 126 -15.27 -14.16 -5.80
C THR A 126 -14.15 -13.13 -5.68
N GLU A 127 -14.38 -11.94 -6.22
CA GLU A 127 -13.49 -10.80 -6.04
C GLU A 127 -13.43 -10.41 -4.55
N ASP A 128 -12.21 -10.13 -4.05
CA ASP A 128 -11.93 -10.02 -2.61
C ASP A 128 -12.64 -8.85 -1.90
N HIS A 129 -12.97 -7.78 -2.62
CA HIS A 129 -13.52 -6.56 -2.04
C HIS A 129 -15.03 -6.48 -2.16
N PHE A 130 -15.59 -7.01 -3.25
CA PHE A 130 -17.02 -6.91 -3.56
C PHE A 130 -17.77 -8.23 -3.40
N GLY A 131 -17.06 -9.35 -3.34
CA GLY A 131 -17.66 -10.68 -3.22
C GLY A 131 -18.42 -11.14 -4.47
N THR A 132 -18.22 -10.49 -5.61
CA THR A 132 -18.87 -10.79 -6.89
C THR A 132 -17.97 -11.65 -7.76
N LEU A 133 -18.54 -12.65 -8.45
CA LEU A 133 -17.82 -13.48 -9.40
C LEU A 133 -17.37 -12.66 -10.62
N PHE A 134 -16.15 -12.89 -11.07
CA PHE A 134 -15.56 -12.36 -12.30
C PHE A 134 -15.38 -10.84 -12.36
N GLU A 135 -15.83 -10.05 -11.38
CA GLU A 135 -15.82 -8.58 -11.40
C GLU A 135 -14.43 -8.02 -11.74
N GLY A 136 -13.38 -8.49 -11.07
CA GLY A 136 -12.00 -8.09 -11.39
C GLY A 136 -11.54 -8.58 -12.75
N LEU A 137 -11.88 -9.83 -13.14
CA LEU A 137 -11.51 -10.38 -14.45
C LEU A 137 -12.11 -9.57 -15.62
N GLU A 138 -13.34 -9.10 -15.46
CA GLU A 138 -14.07 -8.30 -16.45
C GLU A 138 -13.72 -6.80 -16.39
N GLY A 139 -12.85 -6.38 -15.46
CA GLY A 139 -12.38 -5.01 -15.38
C GLY A 139 -13.30 -4.07 -14.59
N TYR A 140 -14.05 -4.60 -13.63
CA TYR A 140 -14.94 -3.85 -12.72
C TYR A 140 -16.10 -3.14 -13.44
N PRO A 141 -16.94 -3.89 -14.21
CA PRO A 141 -18.01 -3.27 -14.98
C PRO A 141 -19.14 -2.71 -14.12
N THR A 142 -19.35 -3.26 -12.90
CA THR A 142 -20.50 -2.92 -12.05
C THR A 142 -20.12 -2.18 -10.77
N THR A 143 -18.86 -2.19 -10.37
CA THR A 143 -18.38 -1.62 -9.10
C THR A 143 -17.40 -0.47 -9.29
N LYS A 144 -17.24 0.39 -8.25
CA LYS A 144 -16.35 1.55 -8.24
C LYS A 144 -15.67 1.68 -6.88
N GLY A 145 -14.58 2.45 -6.81
CA GLY A 145 -13.94 2.85 -5.56
C GLY A 145 -12.81 1.92 -5.11
N VAL A 146 -12.79 0.67 -5.57
CA VAL A 146 -11.69 -0.27 -5.34
C VAL A 146 -11.35 -0.95 -6.65
N LYS A 147 -10.06 -1.02 -6.98
CA LYS A 147 -9.62 -1.63 -8.24
C LYS A 147 -8.26 -2.29 -8.08
N THR A 148 -8.17 -3.55 -8.48
CA THR A 148 -6.90 -4.25 -8.65
C THR A 148 -6.48 -4.30 -10.11
N PHE A 149 -5.25 -4.64 -10.41
CA PHE A 149 -4.66 -4.48 -11.73
C PHE A 149 -4.02 -5.76 -12.23
N SER A 150 -3.99 -5.93 -13.54
CA SER A 150 -3.04 -6.83 -14.19
C SER A 150 -1.64 -6.18 -14.18
N ARG A 151 -0.60 -6.99 -14.35
CA ARG A 151 0.77 -6.47 -14.51
C ARG A 151 0.88 -5.41 -15.60
N LYS A 152 0.22 -5.64 -16.76
CA LYS A 152 0.27 -4.71 -17.89
C LYS A 152 -0.33 -3.33 -17.53
N GLU A 153 -1.49 -3.33 -16.88
CA GLU A 153 -2.12 -2.08 -16.42
C GLU A 153 -1.26 -1.37 -15.38
N PHE A 154 -0.70 -2.13 -14.45
CA PHE A 154 0.15 -1.55 -13.41
C PHE A 154 1.45 -0.95 -14.01
N MET A 155 2.05 -1.62 -14.98
CA MET A 155 3.22 -1.06 -15.71
C MET A 155 2.89 0.26 -16.41
N GLN A 156 1.67 0.40 -16.97
CA GLN A 156 1.25 1.68 -17.55
C GLN A 156 1.14 2.76 -16.47
N ILE A 157 0.55 2.44 -15.30
CA ILE A 157 0.47 3.38 -14.17
C ILE A 157 1.87 3.83 -13.73
N LEU A 158 2.84 2.91 -13.67
CA LEU A 158 4.23 3.23 -13.31
C LEU A 158 4.89 4.17 -14.34
N SER A 159 4.67 3.92 -15.63
CA SER A 159 5.17 4.78 -16.69
C SER A 159 4.55 6.18 -16.62
N ASP A 160 3.24 6.28 -16.47
CA ASP A 160 2.53 7.57 -16.37
C ASP A 160 2.89 8.34 -15.08
N ALA A 161 3.34 7.63 -14.05
CA ALA A 161 3.78 8.23 -12.79
C ALA A 161 5.21 8.80 -12.82
N GLY A 162 5.99 8.54 -13.88
CA GLY A 162 7.36 9.04 -14.05
C GLY A 162 8.38 7.94 -14.34
N ASP A 163 7.98 6.95 -15.13
CA ASP A 163 8.80 5.80 -15.54
C ASP A 163 9.47 5.07 -14.37
N LEU A 164 8.67 4.83 -13.32
CA LEU A 164 9.12 4.11 -12.14
C LEU A 164 9.50 2.67 -12.51
N GLN A 165 10.72 2.27 -12.14
CA GLN A 165 11.19 0.91 -12.34
C GLN A 165 10.62 -0.01 -11.28
N ALA A 166 10.19 -1.24 -11.66
CA ALA A 166 9.61 -2.19 -10.74
C ALA A 166 10.24 -3.57 -10.85
N GLU A 167 10.48 -4.16 -9.70
CA GLU A 167 10.81 -5.57 -9.52
C GLU A 167 9.54 -6.32 -9.05
N TRP A 168 9.25 -7.49 -9.66
CA TRP A 168 7.97 -8.17 -9.49
C TRP A 168 8.14 -9.48 -8.73
N TYR A 169 7.29 -9.66 -7.72
CA TYR A 169 7.18 -10.88 -6.94
C TYR A 169 5.75 -11.41 -7.01
N TYR A 170 5.58 -12.70 -7.08
CA TYR A 170 4.27 -13.36 -7.17
C TYR A 170 4.12 -14.39 -6.05
N PRO A 171 3.83 -13.96 -4.82
CA PRO A 171 3.60 -14.89 -3.72
C PRO A 171 2.36 -15.76 -3.99
N PHE A 172 2.49 -17.07 -3.77
CA PHE A 172 1.41 -18.01 -4.01
C PHE A 172 0.96 -18.65 -2.68
N PRO A 173 -0.32 -18.86 -2.43
CA PRO A 173 -1.48 -18.46 -3.25
C PRO A 173 -1.84 -16.97 -3.16
N ASP A 174 -1.38 -16.26 -2.15
CA ASP A 174 -1.69 -14.86 -1.88
C ASP A 174 -0.57 -14.21 -1.05
N TYR A 175 -0.35 -12.91 -1.20
CA TYR A 175 0.67 -12.18 -0.44
C TYR A 175 0.36 -12.10 1.07
N LYS A 176 -0.91 -12.25 1.47
CA LYS A 176 -1.35 -12.24 2.88
C LYS A 176 -0.88 -13.49 3.63
N LEU A 177 -0.87 -14.63 2.97
CA LEU A 177 -0.43 -15.92 3.50
C LEU A 177 0.37 -16.71 2.45
N PRO A 178 1.55 -16.25 2.08
CA PRO A 178 2.35 -16.88 1.05
C PRO A 178 2.86 -18.26 1.52
N MET A 179 2.79 -19.24 0.64
CA MET A 179 3.36 -20.57 0.84
C MET A 179 4.66 -20.74 0.04
N THR A 180 4.80 -20.02 -1.06
CA THR A 180 5.99 -19.94 -1.90
C THR A 180 6.17 -18.54 -2.49
#